data_9d92cb5e0d49b9824b6e11819c911299
#
_entry.id   9d92cb5e0d49b9824b6e11819c911299
#
_cell.length_a   1.000
_cell.length_b   1.000
_cell.length_c   1.000
_cell.angle_alpha   90.00
_cell.angle_beta   90.00
_cell.angle_gamma   90.00
#
_symmetry.space_group_name_H-M   'P 1'
#
loop_
_entity.id
_entity.type
_entity.pdbx_description
1 polymer ?
#
loop_
_entity_poly.entity_id
_entity_poly.type
_entity_poly.pdbx_seq_one_letter_code
_entity_poly.pdbx_strand_id
1 'polypeptide(L)'
;MMKRFRMGELYRYARPALPEVLDIDGISNFHYVVAAPGLPSLQLERGINAPSVTRAIDGDRVAVVLLASNEHKRGSMENPWHDTLAPDEGFARYFGDNRTPDVDPGTAIGNRTLLRQFEFHTSPDQGKRERAAPVLLFRSTKKGFKEFSGLALIVGARRVTQFSEKNGGFFTNYLFDLAVLSLTEEDESLAMLWIHDRRDPSRACGVANAMAPKAWQRWVKFGSPEIERIKRRVARYHILPKRDQVAPVSSEGGKTLEAIYTFYEPKRHRFEALASLACESMVRGTGAEYHRGWLTRGTGDGGLDFVGRIDIGDGLWGTKLVVLGQAKCEKIDAPTGGVHIARTVARLRRGWLGAYVTTSFFSEAVQREVHDDQYPVLLLNGAGLAAEVTKLRLAGGFASTEQFLEHIDADYEAQVSSRRPEEVLWE
;
A
#
# COMPACT_ATOMS: atom_id res chain seq x y z
N MET A 1 22.87 7.31 -23.05
CA MET A 1 21.92 6.59 -22.18
C MET A 1 20.64 7.41 -22.12
N MET A 2 19.47 6.80 -22.31
CA MET A 2 18.19 7.55 -22.28
C MET A 2 17.88 7.95 -20.84
N LYS A 3 17.70 9.24 -20.58
CA LYS A 3 17.31 9.78 -19.26
C LYS A 3 15.89 9.39 -18.94
N ARG A 4 15.66 8.67 -17.85
CA ARG A 4 14.34 8.16 -17.44
C ARG A 4 14.19 8.08 -15.92
N PHE A 5 12.99 8.17 -15.43
CA PHE A 5 12.61 7.75 -14.08
C PHE A 5 12.07 6.32 -14.12
N ARG A 6 12.41 5.49 -13.12
CA ARG A 6 11.85 4.15 -12.91
C ARG A 6 10.98 4.12 -11.67
N MET A 7 9.87 3.40 -11.74
CA MET A 7 8.95 3.23 -10.61
C MET A 7 9.69 2.62 -9.41
N GLY A 8 9.51 3.24 -8.24
CA GLY A 8 10.12 2.80 -6.98
C GLY A 8 11.63 3.04 -6.86
N GLU A 9 12.30 3.59 -7.89
CA GLU A 9 13.74 3.89 -7.83
C GLU A 9 14.00 5.18 -7.05
N LEU A 10 15.08 5.17 -6.26
CA LEU A 10 15.55 6.32 -5.51
C LEU A 10 16.48 7.18 -6.36
N TYR A 11 16.30 8.49 -6.26
CA TYR A 11 17.11 9.51 -6.92
C TYR A 11 17.74 10.42 -5.89
N ARG A 12 19.03 10.71 -6.04
CA ARG A 12 19.73 11.67 -5.21
C ARG A 12 19.36 13.09 -5.63
N TYR A 13 18.76 13.85 -4.71
CA TYR A 13 18.43 15.26 -4.88
C TYR A 13 19.43 16.09 -4.07
N ALA A 14 20.60 16.33 -4.64
CA ALA A 14 21.68 17.06 -4.00
C ALA A 14 21.59 18.57 -4.21
N ARG A 15 22.18 19.33 -3.32
CA ARG A 15 22.43 20.77 -3.49
C ARG A 15 23.91 21.04 -3.28
N PRO A 16 24.54 21.84 -4.14
CA PRO A 16 24.01 22.45 -5.36
C PRO A 16 23.61 21.40 -6.41
N ALA A 17 22.78 21.79 -7.37
CA ALA A 17 22.40 20.94 -8.50
C ALA A 17 23.62 20.69 -9.38
N LEU A 18 23.87 19.43 -9.74
CA LEU A 18 24.98 18.98 -10.60
C LEU A 18 24.41 18.23 -11.82
N PRO A 19 23.83 18.92 -12.81
CA PRO A 19 23.11 18.30 -13.92
C PRO A 19 23.98 17.48 -14.88
N GLU A 20 25.29 17.63 -14.81
CA GLU A 20 26.29 16.88 -15.61
C GLU A 20 26.73 15.57 -14.95
N VAL A 21 26.48 15.40 -13.65
CA VAL A 21 26.92 14.22 -12.89
C VAL A 21 25.84 13.16 -12.92
N LEU A 22 26.14 11.98 -13.47
CA LEU A 22 25.20 10.87 -13.64
C LEU A 22 24.70 10.33 -12.30
N ASP A 23 25.62 10.02 -11.39
CA ASP A 23 25.34 9.42 -10.09
C ASP A 23 26.03 10.19 -8.97
N ILE A 24 25.39 10.22 -7.80
CA ILE A 24 25.95 10.78 -6.56
C ILE A 24 25.79 9.71 -5.48
N ASP A 25 26.88 9.36 -4.82
CA ASP A 25 26.92 8.30 -3.79
C ASP A 25 26.37 6.93 -4.31
N GLY A 26 26.61 6.63 -5.60
CA GLY A 26 26.14 5.40 -6.25
C GLY A 26 24.63 5.37 -6.54
N ILE A 27 23.95 6.52 -6.45
CA ILE A 27 22.52 6.65 -6.71
C ILE A 27 22.31 7.65 -7.84
N SER A 28 21.41 7.32 -8.78
CA SER A 28 21.08 8.18 -9.93
C SER A 28 20.75 9.60 -9.50
N ASN A 29 21.38 10.57 -10.13
CA ASN A 29 21.20 11.98 -9.80
C ASN A 29 19.94 12.54 -10.47
N PHE A 30 18.98 13.01 -9.66
CA PHE A 30 17.76 13.64 -10.15
C PHE A 30 18.03 14.76 -11.16
N HIS A 31 18.99 15.65 -10.85
CA HIS A 31 19.29 16.79 -11.71
C HIS A 31 19.86 16.39 -13.06
N TYR A 32 20.64 15.29 -13.12
CA TYR A 32 21.09 14.71 -14.38
C TYR A 32 19.92 14.17 -15.20
N VAL A 33 19.00 13.44 -14.57
CA VAL A 33 17.83 12.82 -15.25
C VAL A 33 16.96 13.89 -15.89
N VAL A 34 16.66 15.00 -15.18
CA VAL A 34 15.79 16.07 -15.68
C VAL A 34 16.49 17.11 -16.56
N ALA A 35 17.81 17.08 -16.67
CA ALA A 35 18.58 18.06 -17.44
C ALA A 35 18.34 17.93 -18.93
N ALA A 36 18.05 19.07 -19.57
CA ALA A 36 17.99 19.21 -21.01
C ALA A 36 18.78 20.45 -21.44
N PRO A 37 19.50 20.39 -22.58
CA PRO A 37 20.25 21.53 -23.09
C PRO A 37 19.32 22.74 -23.33
N GLY A 38 19.75 23.92 -22.90
CA GLY A 38 19.02 25.16 -23.11
C GLY A 38 17.74 25.33 -22.30
N LEU A 39 17.37 24.38 -21.46
CA LEU A 39 16.17 24.47 -20.63
C LEU A 39 16.51 24.60 -19.14
N PRO A 40 15.79 25.44 -18.36
CA PRO A 40 15.95 25.49 -16.91
C PRO A 40 15.73 24.12 -16.27
N SER A 41 16.49 23.78 -15.22
CA SER A 41 16.32 22.53 -14.50
C SER A 41 14.95 22.45 -13.81
N LEU A 42 14.32 21.26 -13.84
CA LEU A 42 13.13 20.99 -13.06
C LEU A 42 13.52 20.84 -11.57
N GLN A 43 12.65 21.33 -10.68
CA GLN A 43 12.92 21.38 -9.26
C GLN A 43 11.86 20.60 -8.48
N LEU A 44 12.23 20.09 -7.30
CA LEU A 44 11.35 19.43 -6.30
C LEU A 44 11.47 20.12 -4.92
N GLU A 45 11.66 21.42 -4.91
CA GLU A 45 11.88 22.16 -3.67
C GLU A 45 10.59 22.39 -2.85
N ARG A 46 9.49 22.53 -3.56
CA ARG A 46 8.14 22.70 -2.99
C ARG A 46 7.36 21.39 -3.08
N GLY A 47 6.24 21.32 -2.39
CA GLY A 47 5.28 20.22 -2.57
C GLY A 47 4.76 20.14 -4.00
N ILE A 48 4.35 21.29 -4.56
CA ILE A 48 3.83 21.44 -5.94
C ILE A 48 4.81 22.28 -6.75
N ASN A 49 5.36 21.71 -7.82
CA ASN A 49 6.32 22.35 -8.68
C ASN A 49 5.88 22.21 -10.15
N ALA A 50 5.90 23.32 -10.87
CA ALA A 50 5.64 23.34 -12.31
C ALA A 50 6.64 24.31 -12.97
N PRO A 51 7.19 23.96 -14.16
CA PRO A 51 7.97 24.91 -14.94
C PRO A 51 7.05 26.03 -15.49
N SER A 52 7.68 27.06 -16.04
CA SER A 52 6.96 28.11 -16.76
C SER A 52 6.09 27.53 -17.89
N VAL A 53 5.02 28.21 -18.20
CA VAL A 53 4.12 27.84 -19.30
C VAL A 53 4.89 27.87 -20.63
N THR A 54 4.80 26.78 -21.38
CA THR A 54 5.30 26.71 -22.76
C THR A 54 4.27 27.29 -23.70
N ARG A 55 4.62 28.35 -24.39
CA ARG A 55 3.78 28.99 -25.43
C ARG A 55 4.01 28.25 -26.74
N ALA A 56 3.26 27.17 -26.94
CA ALA A 56 3.37 26.37 -28.16
C ALA A 56 2.57 26.99 -29.33
N ILE A 57 2.90 26.53 -30.54
CA ILE A 57 2.31 27.05 -31.79
C ILE A 57 0.78 26.86 -31.88
N ASP A 58 0.24 25.91 -31.14
CA ASP A 58 -1.19 25.54 -31.08
C ASP A 58 -1.84 25.84 -29.72
N GLY A 59 -1.16 26.56 -28.85
CA GLY A 59 -1.68 27.02 -27.57
C GLY A 59 -0.77 26.74 -26.39
N ASP A 60 -1.04 27.42 -25.31
CA ASP A 60 -0.27 27.33 -24.06
C ASP A 60 -0.46 26.00 -23.35
N ARG A 61 0.66 25.42 -22.84
CA ARG A 61 0.65 24.24 -22.00
C ARG A 61 1.65 24.34 -20.85
N VAL A 62 1.35 23.68 -19.74
CA VAL A 62 2.32 23.34 -18.72
C VAL A 62 2.95 22.00 -19.10
N ALA A 63 4.28 21.95 -19.19
CA ALA A 63 4.95 20.76 -19.70
C ALA A 63 4.82 19.56 -18.76
N VAL A 64 4.86 19.80 -17.44
CA VAL A 64 4.78 18.79 -16.37
C VAL A 64 4.43 19.45 -15.05
N VAL A 65 3.78 18.73 -14.15
CA VAL A 65 3.67 19.08 -12.73
C VAL A 65 4.39 18.02 -11.91
N LEU A 66 5.25 18.44 -11.00
CA LEU A 66 5.99 17.55 -10.10
C LEU A 66 5.41 17.70 -8.69
N LEU A 67 4.89 16.63 -8.13
CA LEU A 67 4.40 16.58 -6.75
C LEU A 67 5.39 15.83 -5.87
N ALA A 68 5.79 16.45 -4.76
CA ALA A 68 6.68 15.84 -3.79
C ALA A 68 5.98 15.74 -2.44
N SER A 69 5.70 14.52 -1.97
CA SER A 69 5.18 14.24 -0.64
C SER A 69 6.31 13.89 0.33
N ASN A 70 6.18 14.31 1.57
CA ASN A 70 7.10 13.97 2.67
C ASN A 70 6.32 13.27 3.78
N GLU A 71 6.26 11.95 3.71
CA GLU A 71 5.51 11.14 4.67
C GLU A 71 6.04 11.23 6.10
N HIS A 72 7.34 11.49 6.29
CA HIS A 72 7.93 11.64 7.63
C HIS A 72 7.49 12.90 8.38
N LYS A 73 7.01 13.92 7.64
CA LYS A 73 6.48 15.16 8.22
C LYS A 73 4.96 15.22 8.21
N ARG A 74 4.31 14.13 7.86
CA ARG A 74 2.86 14.03 7.72
C ARG A 74 2.16 14.35 9.04
N GLY A 75 1.20 15.29 9.01
CA GLY A 75 0.45 15.69 10.19
C GLY A 75 1.27 16.41 11.28
N SER A 76 2.49 16.86 10.98
CA SER A 76 3.30 17.66 11.90
C SER A 76 2.86 19.13 11.90
N MET A 77 3.28 19.89 12.94
CA MET A 77 3.06 21.35 12.99
C MET A 77 3.56 22.09 11.75
N GLU A 78 4.63 21.57 11.11
CA GLU A 78 5.19 22.14 9.87
C GLU A 78 4.44 21.71 8.62
N ASN A 79 3.82 20.54 8.66
CA ASN A 79 3.16 19.90 7.51
C ASN A 79 1.83 19.25 7.93
N PRO A 80 0.73 20.04 7.98
CA PRO A 80 -0.58 19.54 8.42
C PRO A 80 -1.24 18.60 7.39
N TRP A 81 -0.61 18.37 6.24
CA TRP A 81 -1.18 17.54 5.18
C TRP A 81 -0.93 16.05 5.43
N HIS A 82 -1.91 15.26 5.05
CA HIS A 82 -1.90 13.81 5.11
C HIS A 82 -1.93 13.22 3.70
N ASP A 83 -0.96 13.61 2.86
CA ASP A 83 -0.82 13.01 1.53
C ASP A 83 -0.72 11.50 1.64
N THR A 84 -1.32 10.81 0.68
CA THR A 84 -1.25 9.35 0.55
C THR A 84 -0.76 9.01 -0.85
N LEU A 85 0.35 8.31 -0.97
CA LEU A 85 0.84 7.79 -2.24
C LEU A 85 0.78 6.26 -2.19
N ALA A 86 -0.20 5.70 -2.88
CA ALA A 86 -0.39 4.26 -3.06
C ALA A 86 -0.31 3.90 -4.56
N PRO A 87 0.87 4.06 -5.18
CA PRO A 87 1.03 3.85 -6.63
C PRO A 87 0.71 2.42 -7.05
N ASP A 88 0.95 1.46 -6.18
CA ASP A 88 0.67 0.04 -6.44
C ASP A 88 -0.84 -0.26 -6.47
N GLU A 89 -1.64 0.55 -5.78
CA GLU A 89 -3.10 0.50 -5.84
C GLU A 89 -3.66 1.36 -7.00
N GLY A 90 -2.80 2.03 -7.75
CA GLY A 90 -3.16 2.95 -8.82
C GLY A 90 -3.80 4.25 -8.33
N PHE A 91 -3.45 4.69 -7.12
CA PHE A 91 -4.12 5.78 -6.42
C PHE A 91 -3.13 6.66 -5.67
N ALA A 92 -3.43 7.97 -5.61
CA ALA A 92 -2.78 8.89 -4.69
C ALA A 92 -3.77 9.99 -4.24
N ARG A 93 -3.55 10.53 -3.05
CA ARG A 93 -4.20 11.73 -2.52
C ARG A 93 -3.17 12.79 -2.22
N TYR A 94 -3.44 14.00 -2.63
CA TYR A 94 -2.51 15.09 -2.44
C TYR A 94 -3.25 16.35 -1.98
N PHE A 95 -2.77 16.95 -0.88
CA PHE A 95 -3.31 18.21 -0.38
C PHE A 95 -2.66 19.39 -1.08
N GLY A 96 -3.45 20.41 -1.32
CA GLY A 96 -2.99 21.67 -1.88
C GLY A 96 -2.09 22.47 -0.93
N ASP A 97 -1.65 23.63 -1.39
CA ASP A 97 -0.64 24.44 -0.72
C ASP A 97 -1.17 25.62 0.11
N ASN A 98 -2.50 25.78 0.24
CA ASN A 98 -3.03 26.83 1.15
C ASN A 98 -2.80 26.47 2.60
N ARG A 99 -2.38 27.47 3.40
CA ARG A 99 -2.17 27.38 4.86
C ARG A 99 -2.80 28.55 5.62
N THR A 100 -3.38 29.49 4.89
CA THR A 100 -3.83 30.75 5.45
C THR A 100 -5.31 30.65 5.76
N PRO A 101 -5.74 30.90 7.02
CA PRO A 101 -7.15 31.06 7.36
C PRO A 101 -7.78 32.21 6.57
N ASP A 102 -9.09 32.15 6.35
CA ASP A 102 -9.93 33.20 5.75
C ASP A 102 -9.52 33.64 4.34
N VAL A 103 -8.68 32.83 3.64
CA VAL A 103 -8.27 33.07 2.25
C VAL A 103 -8.90 32.00 1.36
N ASP A 104 -9.40 32.40 0.19
CA ASP A 104 -9.86 31.42 -0.80
C ASP A 104 -8.69 30.51 -1.23
N PRO A 105 -8.77 29.21 -0.97
CA PRO A 105 -7.69 28.26 -1.28
C PRO A 105 -7.36 28.22 -2.79
N GLY A 106 -8.27 28.64 -3.68
CA GLY A 106 -8.03 28.73 -5.12
C GLY A 106 -7.02 29.80 -5.51
N THR A 107 -6.70 30.76 -4.62
CA THR A 107 -5.70 31.81 -4.87
C THR A 107 -4.27 31.33 -4.69
N ALA A 108 -4.04 30.27 -3.92
CA ALA A 108 -2.73 29.66 -3.76
C ALA A 108 -2.20 29.15 -5.10
N ILE A 109 -0.92 29.40 -5.40
CA ILE A 109 -0.32 29.14 -6.72
C ILE A 109 -0.39 27.66 -7.09
N GLY A 110 -0.04 26.77 -6.15
CA GLY A 110 -0.08 25.33 -6.37
C GLY A 110 -1.51 24.83 -6.57
N ASN A 111 -2.45 25.25 -5.73
CA ASN A 111 -3.87 24.92 -5.88
C ASN A 111 -4.42 25.35 -7.23
N ARG A 112 -4.14 26.58 -7.64
CA ARG A 112 -4.57 27.11 -8.96
C ARG A 112 -3.99 26.31 -10.11
N THR A 113 -2.72 25.89 -9.99
CA THR A 113 -2.08 25.03 -10.98
C THR A 113 -2.78 23.69 -11.08
N LEU A 114 -3.02 23.02 -9.95
CA LEU A 114 -3.67 21.70 -9.93
C LEU A 114 -5.14 21.76 -10.35
N LEU A 115 -5.89 22.80 -9.97
CA LEU A 115 -7.27 22.99 -10.39
C LEU A 115 -7.38 23.16 -11.92
N ARG A 116 -6.47 23.95 -12.53
CA ARG A 116 -6.42 24.07 -13.99
C ARG A 116 -6.09 22.75 -14.67
N GLN A 117 -5.19 21.94 -14.08
CA GLN A 117 -4.90 20.61 -14.63
C GLN A 117 -6.07 19.64 -14.41
N PHE A 118 -6.78 19.73 -13.31
CA PHE A 118 -8.01 18.97 -13.09
C PHE A 118 -9.06 19.22 -14.18
N GLU A 119 -9.28 20.50 -14.56
CA GLU A 119 -10.17 20.85 -15.66
C GLU A 119 -9.74 20.21 -17.00
N PHE A 120 -8.43 20.13 -17.27
CA PHE A 120 -7.91 19.49 -18.48
C PHE A 120 -7.99 17.98 -18.41
N HIS A 121 -7.67 17.38 -17.24
CA HIS A 121 -7.69 15.93 -17.05
C HIS A 121 -9.10 15.34 -17.13
N THR A 122 -10.11 16.08 -16.74
CA THR A 122 -11.52 15.65 -16.77
C THR A 122 -12.29 16.11 -18.00
N SER A 123 -11.62 16.85 -18.90
CA SER A 123 -12.27 17.40 -20.08
C SER A 123 -12.72 16.32 -21.07
N PRO A 124 -13.95 16.38 -21.61
CA PRO A 124 -14.37 15.54 -22.71
C PRO A 124 -13.66 15.88 -24.03
N ASP A 125 -13.09 17.09 -24.16
CA ASP A 125 -12.41 17.58 -25.36
C ASP A 125 -10.97 17.04 -25.44
N GLN A 126 -10.63 16.33 -26.53
CA GLN A 126 -9.31 15.78 -26.76
C GLN A 126 -8.22 16.85 -26.83
N GLY A 127 -8.47 17.98 -27.49
CA GLY A 127 -7.48 19.06 -27.64
C GLY A 127 -7.13 19.69 -26.28
N LYS A 128 -8.08 19.76 -25.33
CA LYS A 128 -7.80 20.14 -23.94
C LYS A 128 -6.94 19.10 -23.24
N ARG A 129 -7.24 17.80 -23.41
CA ARG A 129 -6.43 16.72 -22.82
C ARG A 129 -5.01 16.68 -23.37
N GLU A 130 -4.79 16.98 -24.64
CA GLU A 130 -3.46 17.08 -25.25
C GLU A 130 -2.60 18.16 -24.59
N ARG A 131 -3.21 19.25 -24.13
CA ARG A 131 -2.55 20.35 -23.41
C ARG A 131 -2.34 20.08 -21.92
N ALA A 132 -3.04 19.10 -21.35
CA ALA A 132 -2.94 18.76 -19.95
C ALA A 132 -1.50 18.38 -19.55
N ALA A 133 -1.06 18.79 -18.36
CA ALA A 133 0.26 18.45 -17.84
C ALA A 133 0.25 17.05 -17.19
N PRO A 134 1.19 16.16 -17.54
CA PRO A 134 1.42 14.97 -16.73
C PRO A 134 1.81 15.35 -15.30
N VAL A 135 1.29 14.62 -14.33
CA VAL A 135 1.64 14.77 -12.91
C VAL A 135 2.62 13.67 -12.54
N LEU A 136 3.84 14.03 -12.19
CA LEU A 136 4.86 13.09 -11.71
C LEU A 136 4.92 13.12 -10.20
N LEU A 137 4.75 11.95 -9.58
CA LEU A 137 4.71 11.77 -8.14
C LEU A 137 6.09 11.38 -7.61
N PHE A 138 6.51 12.04 -6.55
CA PHE A 138 7.74 11.73 -5.84
C PHE A 138 7.50 11.63 -4.33
N ARG A 139 8.10 10.63 -3.71
CA ARG A 139 8.12 10.44 -2.26
C ARG A 139 9.49 10.84 -1.71
N SER A 140 9.51 11.65 -0.66
CA SER A 140 10.74 11.96 0.08
C SER A 140 10.94 10.89 1.16
N THR A 141 11.89 9.99 0.98
CA THR A 141 12.17 8.89 1.92
C THR A 141 13.11 9.33 3.03
N LYS A 142 14.11 10.14 2.70
CA LYS A 142 15.04 10.81 3.63
C LYS A 142 15.52 12.11 3.01
N LYS A 143 16.17 12.96 3.80
CA LYS A 143 16.70 14.25 3.34
C LYS A 143 17.64 14.05 2.14
N GLY A 144 17.35 14.72 1.04
CA GLY A 144 18.14 14.65 -0.20
C GLY A 144 17.90 13.41 -1.07
N PHE A 145 16.84 12.63 -0.80
CA PHE A 145 16.46 11.48 -1.60
C PHE A 145 14.99 11.57 -2.01
N LYS A 146 14.72 11.24 -3.27
CA LYS A 146 13.39 11.24 -3.87
C LYS A 146 13.15 9.90 -4.56
N GLU A 147 12.07 9.23 -4.20
CA GLU A 147 11.60 8.03 -4.90
C GLU A 147 10.59 8.44 -5.95
N PHE A 148 10.73 7.95 -7.17
CA PHE A 148 9.73 8.16 -8.21
C PHE A 148 8.55 7.20 -7.98
N SER A 149 7.37 7.77 -7.67
CA SER A 149 6.15 7.01 -7.33
C SER A 149 5.15 6.94 -8.49
N GLY A 150 5.42 7.55 -9.64
CA GLY A 150 4.63 7.32 -10.85
C GLY A 150 4.14 8.54 -11.60
N LEU A 151 3.43 8.24 -12.70
CA LEU A 151 2.72 9.16 -13.55
C LEU A 151 1.24 9.15 -13.17
N ALA A 152 0.62 10.32 -12.99
CA ALA A 152 -0.76 10.40 -12.55
C ALA A 152 -1.60 11.42 -13.32
N LEU A 153 -2.92 11.23 -13.23
CA LEU A 153 -3.96 12.16 -13.62
C LEU A 153 -4.72 12.64 -12.38
N ILE A 154 -5.14 13.91 -12.35
CA ILE A 154 -6.04 14.41 -11.31
C ILE A 154 -7.47 14.04 -11.73
N VAL A 155 -8.13 13.20 -10.92
CA VAL A 155 -9.47 12.67 -11.22
C VAL A 155 -10.55 13.22 -10.28
N GLY A 156 -10.14 13.89 -9.20
CA GLY A 156 -11.05 14.57 -8.27
C GLY A 156 -10.40 15.77 -7.61
N ALA A 157 -11.20 16.77 -7.31
CA ALA A 157 -10.79 17.92 -6.50
C ALA A 157 -11.95 18.34 -5.60
N ARG A 158 -11.69 18.46 -4.29
CA ARG A 158 -12.71 18.89 -3.32
C ARG A 158 -12.12 19.82 -2.29
N ARG A 159 -12.94 20.75 -1.80
CA ARG A 159 -12.57 21.59 -0.65
C ARG A 159 -12.61 20.76 0.64
N VAL A 160 -11.63 20.99 1.49
CA VAL A 160 -11.50 20.34 2.81
C VAL A 160 -11.10 21.38 3.84
N THR A 161 -11.57 21.22 5.07
CA THR A 161 -11.15 22.03 6.20
C THR A 161 -10.05 21.30 6.96
N GLN A 162 -8.96 21.98 7.25
CA GLN A 162 -7.83 21.48 8.01
C GLN A 162 -7.54 22.37 9.21
N PHE A 163 -6.94 21.81 10.23
CA PHE A 163 -6.47 22.57 11.41
C PHE A 163 -4.96 22.75 11.31
N SER A 164 -4.49 23.94 11.61
CA SER A 164 -3.07 24.28 11.70
C SER A 164 -2.70 24.59 13.15
N GLU A 165 -1.97 23.69 13.79
CA GLU A 165 -1.44 23.93 15.14
C GLU A 165 -0.54 25.16 15.19
N LYS A 166 0.25 25.38 14.12
CA LYS A 166 1.16 26.52 14.02
C LYS A 166 0.43 27.87 14.04
N ASN A 167 -0.71 27.94 13.38
CA ASN A 167 -1.49 29.18 13.24
C ASN A 167 -2.68 29.24 14.21
N GLY A 168 -2.90 28.18 14.99
CA GLY A 168 -3.96 28.08 16.00
C GLY A 168 -5.38 28.15 15.43
N GLY A 169 -5.60 27.74 14.16
CA GLY A 169 -6.90 27.90 13.52
C GLY A 169 -7.19 26.95 12.38
N PHE A 170 -8.44 26.96 11.96
CA PHE A 170 -8.90 26.22 10.78
C PHE A 170 -8.62 27.01 9.50
N PHE A 171 -8.27 26.30 8.45
CA PHE A 171 -8.14 26.88 7.11
C PHE A 171 -8.76 25.93 6.07
N THR A 172 -9.23 26.49 4.98
CA THR A 172 -9.76 25.73 3.86
C THR A 172 -8.65 25.44 2.85
N ASN A 173 -8.61 24.22 2.34
CA ASN A 173 -7.66 23.81 1.31
C ASN A 173 -8.37 22.96 0.24
N TYR A 174 -7.63 22.48 -0.75
CA TYR A 174 -8.09 21.45 -1.68
C TYR A 174 -7.44 20.12 -1.38
N LEU A 175 -8.20 19.06 -1.59
CA LEU A 175 -7.74 17.68 -1.63
C LEU A 175 -7.96 17.17 -3.06
N PHE A 176 -6.89 16.70 -3.68
CA PHE A 176 -6.87 16.15 -5.03
C PHE A 176 -6.76 14.61 -4.96
N ASP A 177 -7.70 13.94 -5.63
CA ASP A 177 -7.62 12.49 -5.86
C ASP A 177 -6.95 12.27 -7.22
N LEU A 178 -5.95 11.40 -7.26
CA LEU A 178 -5.15 11.13 -8.45
C LEU A 178 -5.22 9.64 -8.82
N ALA A 179 -5.38 9.36 -10.11
CA ALA A 179 -5.21 8.02 -10.66
C ALA A 179 -3.77 7.87 -11.15
N VAL A 180 -3.05 6.89 -10.63
CA VAL A 180 -1.69 6.56 -11.05
C VAL A 180 -1.76 5.61 -12.25
N LEU A 181 -1.16 6.02 -13.37
CA LEU A 181 -1.18 5.29 -14.62
C LEU A 181 -0.14 4.16 -14.63
N SER A 182 -0.48 3.06 -15.27
CA SER A 182 0.46 1.96 -15.49
C SER A 182 1.54 2.35 -16.49
N LEU A 183 2.79 2.05 -16.16
CA LEU A 183 3.96 2.17 -17.02
C LEU A 183 4.54 0.79 -17.43
N THR A 184 3.73 -0.26 -17.31
CA THR A 184 4.17 -1.63 -17.61
C THR A 184 4.61 -1.79 -19.08
N GLU A 185 3.96 -1.10 -20.01
CA GLU A 185 4.34 -1.12 -21.43
C GLU A 185 5.66 -0.38 -21.71
N GLU A 186 6.16 0.42 -20.77
CA GLU A 186 7.43 1.14 -20.82
C GLU A 186 8.48 0.58 -19.83
N ASP A 187 8.37 -0.69 -19.48
CA ASP A 187 9.27 -1.36 -18.52
C ASP A 187 9.38 -0.57 -17.19
N GLU A 188 8.22 -0.18 -16.66
CA GLU A 188 8.07 0.60 -15.42
C GLU A 188 8.88 1.90 -15.41
N SER A 189 9.09 2.51 -16.56
CA SER A 189 9.92 3.71 -16.71
C SER A 189 9.23 4.83 -17.48
N LEU A 190 9.62 6.07 -17.18
CA LEU A 190 9.16 7.28 -17.84
C LEU A 190 10.35 8.00 -18.48
N ALA A 191 10.38 8.05 -19.82
CA ALA A 191 11.43 8.74 -20.57
C ALA A 191 11.28 10.26 -20.47
N MET A 192 12.35 10.95 -20.06
CA MET A 192 12.37 12.42 -19.97
C MET A 192 12.31 13.13 -21.30
N LEU A 193 12.63 12.46 -22.39
CA LEU A 193 12.49 13.01 -23.74
C LEU A 193 11.06 13.53 -24.00
N TRP A 194 10.04 12.78 -23.57
CA TRP A 194 8.65 13.26 -23.66
C TRP A 194 8.43 14.59 -22.96
N ILE A 195 8.94 14.77 -21.75
CA ILE A 195 8.80 16.01 -20.99
C ILE A 195 9.60 17.14 -21.65
N HIS A 196 10.76 16.85 -22.24
CA HIS A 196 11.54 17.82 -22.98
C HIS A 196 10.80 18.28 -24.25
N ASP A 197 10.18 17.36 -25.01
CA ASP A 197 9.36 17.67 -26.17
C ASP A 197 8.16 18.57 -25.79
N ARG A 198 7.57 18.36 -24.64
CA ARG A 198 6.49 19.21 -24.12
C ARG A 198 6.96 20.62 -23.70
N ARG A 199 8.25 20.80 -23.44
CA ARG A 199 8.87 22.11 -23.14
C ARG A 199 9.32 22.84 -24.39
N ASP A 200 9.32 22.21 -25.54
CA ASP A 200 9.70 22.81 -26.79
C ASP A 200 8.49 23.61 -27.39
N PRO A 201 8.60 24.96 -27.49
CA PRO A 201 7.51 25.78 -28.04
C PRO A 201 7.24 25.57 -29.54
N SER A 202 8.22 25.04 -30.29
CA SER A 202 8.05 24.75 -31.73
C SER A 202 7.19 23.51 -31.99
N ARG A 203 6.92 22.66 -30.96
CA ARG A 203 6.12 21.44 -31.10
C ARG A 203 4.68 21.68 -30.71
N ALA A 204 3.74 21.36 -31.61
CA ALA A 204 2.32 21.29 -31.32
C ALA A 204 2.05 20.27 -30.20
N CYS A 205 0.96 20.45 -29.44
CA CYS A 205 0.65 19.62 -28.25
C CYS A 205 0.48 18.14 -28.60
N GLY A 206 -0.18 17.80 -29.69
CA GLY A 206 -0.32 16.43 -30.15
C GLY A 206 1.02 15.79 -30.52
N VAL A 207 1.90 16.52 -31.24
CA VAL A 207 3.25 16.04 -31.59
C VAL A 207 4.12 15.87 -30.36
N ALA A 208 4.06 16.80 -29.42
CA ALA A 208 4.81 16.70 -28.15
C ALA A 208 4.39 15.50 -27.29
N ASN A 209 3.22 14.92 -27.51
CA ASN A 209 2.75 13.71 -26.83
C ASN A 209 3.08 12.40 -27.58
N ALA A 210 3.77 12.46 -28.72
CA ALA A 210 4.10 11.25 -29.49
C ALA A 210 4.92 10.23 -28.71
N MET A 211 5.83 10.70 -27.85
CA MET A 211 6.69 9.86 -26.99
C MET A 211 6.11 9.67 -25.58
N ALA A 212 4.83 10.00 -25.37
CA ALA A 212 4.16 9.75 -24.09
C ALA A 212 3.98 8.25 -23.85
N PRO A 213 3.92 7.80 -22.59
CA PRO A 213 3.55 6.44 -22.25
C PRO A 213 2.19 6.04 -22.86
N LYS A 214 2.05 4.74 -23.20
CA LYS A 214 0.85 4.21 -23.84
C LYS A 214 -0.43 4.47 -23.04
N ALA A 215 -0.34 4.39 -21.71
CA ALA A 215 -1.45 4.71 -20.83
C ALA A 215 -1.89 6.18 -20.98
N TRP A 216 -0.93 7.12 -21.07
CA TRP A 216 -1.21 8.54 -21.33
C TRP A 216 -1.85 8.75 -22.71
N GLN A 217 -1.29 8.15 -23.77
CA GLN A 217 -1.82 8.26 -25.13
C GLN A 217 -3.27 7.76 -25.20
N ARG A 218 -3.58 6.63 -24.58
CA ARG A 218 -4.96 6.09 -24.50
C ARG A 218 -5.89 7.06 -23.79
N TRP A 219 -5.47 7.60 -22.65
CA TRP A 219 -6.28 8.58 -21.95
C TRP A 219 -6.51 9.86 -22.79
N VAL A 220 -5.50 10.39 -23.45
CA VAL A 220 -5.65 11.55 -24.33
C VAL A 220 -6.71 11.26 -25.41
N LYS A 221 -6.66 10.06 -26.00
CA LYS A 221 -7.59 9.66 -27.06
C LYS A 221 -9.01 9.43 -26.56
N PHE A 222 -9.18 8.68 -25.49
CA PHE A 222 -10.48 8.15 -25.06
C PHE A 222 -11.08 8.88 -23.84
N GLY A 223 -10.27 9.59 -23.07
CA GLY A 223 -10.71 10.37 -21.90
C GLY A 223 -11.01 9.54 -20.67
N SER A 224 -11.87 10.09 -19.81
CA SER A 224 -12.18 9.51 -18.48
C SER A 224 -12.67 8.06 -18.49
N PRO A 225 -13.44 7.57 -19.47
CA PRO A 225 -13.86 6.16 -19.50
C PRO A 225 -12.70 5.14 -19.51
N GLU A 226 -11.51 5.55 -19.96
CA GLU A 226 -10.33 4.69 -20.01
C GLU A 226 -9.54 4.64 -18.69
N ILE A 227 -9.80 5.53 -17.73
CA ILE A 227 -8.96 5.68 -16.54
C ILE A 227 -8.87 4.37 -15.76
N GLU A 228 -9.98 3.66 -15.56
CA GLU A 228 -9.98 2.40 -14.80
C GLU A 228 -9.17 1.29 -15.51
N ARG A 229 -9.10 1.30 -16.83
CA ARG A 229 -8.32 0.36 -17.62
C ARG A 229 -6.83 0.63 -17.57
N ILE A 230 -6.43 1.89 -17.61
CA ILE A 230 -5.03 2.33 -17.68
C ILE A 230 -4.42 2.65 -16.32
N LYS A 231 -5.25 2.66 -15.26
CA LYS A 231 -4.83 2.81 -13.88
C LYS A 231 -3.94 1.66 -13.46
N ARG A 232 -2.84 1.97 -12.78
CA ARG A 232 -1.98 0.95 -12.22
C ARG A 232 -2.73 0.13 -11.16
N ARG A 233 -2.70 -1.18 -11.29
CA ARG A 233 -3.37 -2.14 -10.39
C ARG A 233 -2.40 -3.19 -9.88
N VAL A 234 -1.19 -2.80 -9.59
CA VAL A 234 -0.20 -3.71 -9.01
C VAL A 234 -0.22 -3.52 -7.51
N ALA A 235 -0.85 -4.44 -6.80
CA ALA A 235 -0.63 -4.53 -5.38
C ALA A 235 0.86 -4.85 -5.17
N ARG A 236 1.61 -3.97 -4.54
CA ARG A 236 2.90 -4.34 -3.98
C ARG A 236 2.63 -5.16 -2.74
N TYR A 237 3.01 -6.40 -2.81
CA TYR A 237 3.06 -7.24 -1.63
C TYR A 237 4.04 -6.61 -0.65
N HIS A 238 3.54 -6.22 0.51
CA HIS A 238 4.40 -5.85 1.61
C HIS A 238 5.04 -7.14 2.13
N ILE A 239 6.24 -7.45 1.60
CA ILE A 239 7.09 -8.47 2.20
C ILE A 239 7.59 -7.89 3.52
N LEU A 240 7.06 -8.40 4.61
CA LEU A 240 7.45 -7.98 5.95
C LEU A 240 8.81 -8.60 6.31
N PRO A 241 9.83 -7.80 6.65
CA PRO A 241 11.07 -8.33 7.20
C PRO A 241 10.83 -8.96 8.58
N LYS A 242 11.73 -9.86 9.02
CA LYS A 242 11.63 -10.54 10.33
C LYS A 242 11.33 -9.58 11.49
N ARG A 243 12.01 -8.43 11.53
CA ARG A 243 11.85 -7.43 12.60
C ARG A 243 10.41 -6.89 12.76
N ASP A 244 9.62 -6.92 11.69
CA ASP A 244 8.24 -6.43 11.67
C ASP A 244 7.23 -7.57 11.90
N GLN A 245 7.70 -8.83 11.89
CA GLN A 245 6.89 -10.03 12.11
C GLN A 245 7.07 -10.65 13.50
N VAL A 246 8.11 -10.25 14.23
CA VAL A 246 8.39 -10.73 15.61
C VAL A 246 8.55 -9.49 16.48
N ALA A 247 7.77 -9.43 17.56
CA ALA A 247 7.85 -8.33 18.50
C ALA A 247 9.22 -8.30 19.20
N PRO A 248 9.84 -7.11 19.42
CA PRO A 248 11.09 -7.01 20.16
C PRO A 248 10.99 -7.63 21.56
N VAL A 249 11.98 -8.40 21.96
CA VAL A 249 11.99 -9.14 23.25
C VAL A 249 11.71 -8.25 24.46
N SER A 250 12.17 -6.99 24.44
CA SER A 250 11.95 -6.03 25.52
C SER A 250 10.55 -5.41 25.52
N SER A 251 9.76 -5.58 24.46
CA SER A 251 8.42 -5.04 24.35
C SER A 251 7.38 -5.92 25.07
N GLU A 252 6.20 -5.38 25.36
CA GLU A 252 5.06 -6.15 25.89
C GLU A 252 4.67 -7.28 24.95
N GLY A 253 4.61 -7.02 23.64
CA GLY A 253 4.35 -8.06 22.65
C GLY A 253 5.43 -9.15 22.62
N GLY A 254 6.71 -8.81 22.84
CA GLY A 254 7.79 -9.78 22.94
C GLY A 254 7.64 -10.70 24.18
N LYS A 255 7.29 -10.13 25.32
CA LYS A 255 7.01 -10.89 26.55
C LYS A 255 5.79 -11.81 26.39
N THR A 256 4.72 -11.32 25.77
CA THR A 256 3.54 -12.12 25.45
C THR A 256 3.89 -13.28 24.52
N LEU A 257 4.69 -13.05 23.47
CA LEU A 257 5.11 -14.09 22.53
C LEU A 257 5.99 -15.16 23.19
N GLU A 258 6.90 -14.74 24.06
CA GLU A 258 7.76 -15.65 24.83
C GLU A 258 6.93 -16.50 25.80
N ALA A 259 5.96 -15.92 26.51
CA ALA A 259 5.04 -16.64 27.36
C ALA A 259 4.23 -17.69 26.58
N ILE A 260 3.72 -17.35 25.38
CA ILE A 260 3.02 -18.29 24.50
C ILE A 260 3.93 -19.45 24.11
N TYR A 261 5.14 -19.15 23.62
CA TYR A 261 6.08 -20.18 23.19
C TYR A 261 6.45 -21.13 24.36
N THR A 262 6.84 -20.57 25.50
CA THR A 262 7.22 -21.33 26.69
C THR A 262 6.08 -22.21 27.19
N PHE A 263 4.86 -21.72 27.18
CA PHE A 263 3.68 -22.47 27.63
C PHE A 263 3.35 -23.66 26.72
N TYR A 264 3.46 -23.49 25.40
CA TYR A 264 3.09 -24.53 24.44
C TYR A 264 4.28 -25.40 23.96
N GLU A 265 5.52 -25.00 24.18
CA GLU A 265 6.71 -25.75 23.72
C GLU A 265 6.68 -27.24 24.13
N PRO A 266 6.31 -27.63 25.35
CA PRO A 266 6.21 -29.03 25.74
C PRO A 266 4.95 -29.74 25.22
N LYS A 267 3.96 -29.02 24.72
CA LYS A 267 2.65 -29.55 24.27
C LYS A 267 2.14 -28.87 23.00
N ARG A 268 2.99 -28.79 21.99
CA ARG A 268 2.82 -27.97 20.77
C ARG A 268 1.49 -28.17 20.05
N HIS A 269 0.91 -29.38 20.06
CA HIS A 269 -0.39 -29.64 19.45
C HIS A 269 -1.51 -28.83 20.10
N ARG A 270 -1.41 -28.54 21.41
CA ARG A 270 -2.44 -27.72 22.09
C ARG A 270 -2.44 -26.26 21.73
N PHE A 271 -1.39 -25.79 21.08
CA PHE A 271 -1.34 -24.43 20.50
C PHE A 271 -2.44 -24.18 19.46
N GLU A 272 -3.01 -25.24 18.88
CA GLU A 272 -4.11 -25.17 17.90
C GLU A 272 -5.34 -24.42 18.46
N ALA A 273 -5.66 -24.58 19.74
CA ALA A 273 -6.77 -23.87 20.38
C ALA A 273 -6.55 -22.36 20.43
N LEU A 274 -5.35 -21.93 20.82
CA LEU A 274 -4.98 -20.51 20.81
C LEU A 274 -4.95 -19.96 19.40
N ALA A 275 -4.41 -20.70 18.44
CA ALA A 275 -4.32 -20.29 17.04
C ALA A 275 -5.70 -20.09 16.41
N SER A 276 -6.64 -21.00 16.69
CA SER A 276 -8.04 -20.89 16.26
C SER A 276 -8.71 -19.62 16.82
N LEU A 277 -8.52 -19.34 18.10
CA LEU A 277 -9.06 -18.16 18.77
C LEU A 277 -8.42 -16.85 18.26
N ALA A 278 -7.11 -16.85 18.04
CA ALA A 278 -6.40 -15.70 17.48
C ALA A 278 -6.83 -15.41 16.03
N CYS A 279 -7.05 -16.45 15.23
CA CYS A 279 -7.60 -16.34 13.87
C CYS A 279 -9.00 -15.72 13.89
N GLU A 280 -9.90 -16.18 14.76
CA GLU A 280 -11.22 -15.58 14.97
C GLU A 280 -11.12 -14.09 15.31
N SER A 281 -10.29 -13.72 16.28
CA SER A 281 -10.10 -12.34 16.73
C SER A 281 -9.58 -11.44 15.60
N MET A 282 -8.59 -11.94 14.84
CA MET A 282 -8.03 -11.23 13.69
C MET A 282 -9.10 -10.98 12.61
N VAL A 283 -9.86 -12.01 12.23
CA VAL A 283 -10.87 -11.90 11.17
C VAL A 283 -12.02 -11.00 11.61
N ARG A 284 -12.53 -11.14 12.83
CA ARG A 284 -13.55 -10.23 13.39
C ARG A 284 -13.06 -8.78 13.47
N GLY A 285 -11.79 -8.57 13.70
CA GLY A 285 -11.17 -7.25 13.68
C GLY A 285 -11.26 -6.52 12.33
N THR A 286 -11.49 -7.23 11.24
CA THR A 286 -11.76 -6.65 9.90
C THR A 286 -13.21 -6.25 9.69
N GLY A 287 -14.11 -6.56 10.62
CA GLY A 287 -15.55 -6.39 10.50
C GLY A 287 -16.28 -7.58 9.86
N ALA A 288 -15.59 -8.67 9.55
CA ALA A 288 -16.20 -9.89 9.04
C ALA A 288 -16.83 -10.71 10.18
N GLU A 289 -17.94 -11.38 9.88
CA GLU A 289 -18.55 -12.31 10.80
C GLU A 289 -17.82 -13.67 10.73
N TYR A 290 -17.25 -14.10 11.85
CA TYR A 290 -16.50 -15.36 11.93
C TYR A 290 -17.13 -16.27 12.98
N HIS A 291 -17.31 -17.55 12.63
CA HIS A 291 -17.77 -18.63 13.49
C HIS A 291 -16.63 -19.64 13.66
N ARG A 292 -16.20 -19.84 14.89
CA ARG A 292 -15.21 -20.87 15.22
C ARG A 292 -15.89 -22.23 15.25
N GLY A 293 -15.38 -23.16 14.46
CA GLY A 293 -15.84 -24.55 14.46
C GLY A 293 -15.09 -25.38 15.54
N TRP A 294 -14.22 -26.27 15.13
CA TRP A 294 -13.56 -27.24 16.00
C TRP A 294 -12.08 -27.40 15.66
N LEU A 295 -11.33 -28.03 16.58
CA LEU A 295 -9.99 -28.52 16.37
C LEU A 295 -10.04 -29.92 15.76
N THR A 296 -9.12 -30.22 14.83
CA THR A 296 -9.10 -31.53 14.17
C THR A 296 -8.25 -32.54 14.95
N ARG A 297 -8.46 -33.84 14.77
CA ARG A 297 -7.61 -34.87 15.35
C ARG A 297 -6.35 -35.08 14.50
N GLY A 298 -5.17 -34.97 15.09
CA GLY A 298 -3.88 -34.94 14.40
C GLY A 298 -3.42 -36.21 13.67
N THR A 299 -4.25 -37.26 13.54
CA THR A 299 -3.92 -38.51 12.85
C THR A 299 -4.91 -38.77 11.72
N GLY A 300 -4.46 -38.55 10.48
CA GLY A 300 -5.25 -38.80 9.27
C GLY A 300 -5.77 -37.57 8.53
N ASP A 301 -5.81 -36.41 9.14
CA ASP A 301 -6.41 -35.17 8.60
C ASP A 301 -5.44 -34.36 7.74
N GLY A 302 -4.28 -34.95 7.51
CA GLY A 302 -3.25 -34.44 6.61
C GLY A 302 -2.64 -33.10 7.04
N GLY A 303 -2.68 -32.72 8.35
CA GLY A 303 -2.04 -31.51 8.90
C GLY A 303 -2.93 -30.27 8.87
N LEU A 304 -4.23 -30.42 8.95
CA LEU A 304 -5.16 -29.37 9.35
C LEU A 304 -5.30 -29.41 10.86
N ASP A 305 -5.35 -28.25 11.49
CA ASP A 305 -5.34 -28.14 12.94
C ASP A 305 -6.66 -27.54 13.47
N PHE A 306 -7.34 -26.68 12.72
CA PHE A 306 -8.65 -26.13 13.11
C PHE A 306 -9.53 -25.78 11.91
N VAL A 307 -10.82 -25.68 12.14
CA VAL A 307 -11.87 -25.32 11.18
C VAL A 307 -12.65 -24.13 11.69
N GLY A 308 -13.02 -23.24 10.80
CA GLY A 308 -13.91 -22.12 11.05
C GLY A 308 -14.71 -21.73 9.80
N ARG A 309 -15.54 -20.70 9.94
CA ARG A 309 -16.37 -20.18 8.87
C ARG A 309 -16.43 -18.66 8.90
N ILE A 310 -16.40 -18.04 7.75
CA ILE A 310 -16.67 -16.63 7.55
C ILE A 310 -18.00 -16.50 6.82
N ASP A 311 -18.92 -15.72 7.39
CA ASP A 311 -20.19 -15.39 6.77
C ASP A 311 -20.10 -13.97 6.17
N ILE A 312 -20.51 -13.83 4.92
CA ILE A 312 -20.50 -12.56 4.17
C ILE A 312 -21.93 -12.29 3.68
N GLY A 313 -22.55 -11.24 4.17
CA GLY A 313 -23.92 -10.85 3.80
C GLY A 313 -25.00 -11.80 4.32
N ASP A 314 -26.27 -11.50 3.98
CA ASP A 314 -27.43 -12.22 4.45
C ASP A 314 -28.35 -12.69 3.31
N GLY A 315 -29.11 -13.75 3.54
CA GLY A 315 -30.13 -14.25 2.62
C GLY A 315 -29.60 -14.62 1.24
N LEU A 316 -30.22 -14.12 0.17
CA LEU A 316 -29.81 -14.37 -1.21
C LEU A 316 -28.45 -13.72 -1.58
N TRP A 317 -27.99 -12.76 -0.82
CA TRP A 317 -26.71 -12.06 -1.00
C TRP A 317 -25.59 -12.66 -0.15
N GLY A 318 -25.96 -13.61 0.71
CA GLY A 318 -25.03 -14.23 1.65
C GLY A 318 -24.23 -15.37 1.02
N THR A 319 -22.98 -15.49 1.45
CA THR A 319 -22.15 -16.68 1.19
C THR A 319 -21.35 -17.04 2.43
N LYS A 320 -21.09 -18.34 2.57
CA LYS A 320 -20.31 -18.89 3.69
C LYS A 320 -18.98 -19.46 3.14
N LEU A 321 -17.87 -19.06 3.72
CA LEU A 321 -16.54 -19.51 3.35
C LEU A 321 -15.95 -20.37 4.47
N VAL A 322 -15.58 -21.61 4.14
CA VAL A 322 -14.86 -22.47 5.07
C VAL A 322 -13.45 -21.95 5.29
N VAL A 323 -13.00 -21.89 6.53
CA VAL A 323 -11.62 -21.57 6.91
C VAL A 323 -10.92 -22.83 7.40
N LEU A 324 -9.84 -23.22 6.74
CA LEU A 324 -8.97 -24.32 7.17
C LEU A 324 -7.70 -23.72 7.79
N GLY A 325 -7.47 -23.99 9.07
CA GLY A 325 -6.34 -23.45 9.81
C GLY A 325 -5.23 -24.45 10.06
N GLN A 326 -4.00 -23.94 10.03
CA GLN A 326 -2.81 -24.64 10.49
C GLN A 326 -2.08 -23.80 11.54
N ALA A 327 -1.62 -24.44 12.60
CA ALA A 327 -0.97 -23.83 13.74
C ALA A 327 0.44 -24.41 13.94
N LYS A 328 1.44 -23.55 14.11
CA LYS A 328 2.82 -23.98 14.36
C LYS A 328 3.43 -23.22 15.54
N CYS A 329 3.63 -23.94 16.64
CA CYS A 329 4.44 -23.46 17.75
C CYS A 329 5.92 -23.74 17.43
N GLU A 330 6.57 -22.76 16.80
CA GLU A 330 7.98 -22.81 16.38
C GLU A 330 8.83 -21.89 17.25
N LYS A 331 10.15 -22.10 17.25
CA LYS A 331 11.06 -21.15 17.90
C LYS A 331 10.89 -19.76 17.27
N ILE A 332 10.78 -18.74 18.10
CA ILE A 332 10.47 -17.36 17.71
C ILE A 332 11.41 -16.81 16.63
N ASP A 333 12.66 -17.27 16.59
CA ASP A 333 13.69 -16.84 15.64
C ASP A 333 13.86 -17.75 14.42
N ALA A 334 13.14 -18.86 14.34
CA ALA A 334 13.20 -19.82 13.23
C ALA A 334 12.12 -19.50 12.18
N PRO A 335 12.46 -19.41 10.88
CA PRO A 335 11.46 -19.08 9.85
C PRO A 335 10.49 -20.24 9.63
N THR A 336 9.20 -19.93 9.51
CA THR A 336 8.19 -20.87 9.03
C THR A 336 8.40 -21.19 7.57
N GLY A 337 8.55 -22.47 7.22
CA GLY A 337 8.89 -22.94 5.88
C GLY A 337 7.68 -23.11 4.96
N GLY A 338 7.90 -22.99 3.64
CA GLY A 338 6.86 -23.03 2.60
C GLY A 338 6.17 -24.41 2.43
N VAL A 339 6.85 -25.52 2.75
CA VAL A 339 6.30 -26.88 2.59
C VAL A 339 4.96 -27.06 3.33
N HIS A 340 4.79 -26.44 4.46
CA HIS A 340 3.57 -26.53 5.27
C HIS A 340 2.43 -25.70 4.64
N ILE A 341 2.73 -24.52 4.09
CA ILE A 341 1.74 -23.68 3.41
C ILE A 341 1.24 -24.36 2.14
N ALA A 342 2.13 -24.92 1.32
CA ALA A 342 1.77 -25.68 0.14
C ALA A 342 0.81 -26.85 0.46
N ARG A 343 1.01 -27.54 1.60
CA ARG A 343 0.10 -28.62 2.06
C ARG A 343 -1.28 -28.09 2.43
N THR A 344 -1.37 -26.93 3.07
CA THR A 344 -2.66 -26.29 3.39
C THR A 344 -3.37 -25.89 2.12
N VAL A 345 -2.66 -25.23 1.19
CA VAL A 345 -3.20 -24.80 -0.10
C VAL A 345 -3.74 -25.97 -0.92
N ALA A 346 -3.01 -27.08 -0.98
CA ALA A 346 -3.42 -28.29 -1.72
C ALA A 346 -4.77 -28.88 -1.30
N ARG A 347 -5.30 -28.46 -0.14
CA ARG A 347 -6.59 -28.92 0.41
C ARG A 347 -7.70 -27.93 0.28
N LEU A 348 -7.39 -26.68 -0.06
CA LEU A 348 -8.40 -25.67 -0.25
C LEU A 348 -9.26 -26.04 -1.46
N ARG A 349 -10.56 -26.10 -1.22
CA ARG A 349 -11.54 -26.25 -2.30
C ARG A 349 -12.00 -24.86 -2.77
N ARG A 350 -12.72 -24.79 -3.85
CA ARG A 350 -13.29 -23.54 -4.34
C ARG A 350 -14.19 -22.92 -3.25
N GLY A 351 -13.95 -21.65 -2.93
CA GLY A 351 -14.67 -20.94 -1.86
C GLY A 351 -14.15 -21.21 -0.43
N TRP A 352 -12.97 -21.83 -0.29
CA TRP A 352 -12.33 -22.06 0.98
C TRP A 352 -11.12 -21.14 1.16
N LEU A 353 -10.85 -20.76 2.39
CA LEU A 353 -9.69 -19.96 2.80
C LEU A 353 -8.76 -20.78 3.68
N GLY A 354 -7.47 -20.60 3.50
CA GLY A 354 -6.46 -21.07 4.44
C GLY A 354 -6.20 -20.04 5.54
N ALA A 355 -5.85 -20.50 6.73
CA ALA A 355 -5.28 -19.66 7.79
C ALA A 355 -4.03 -20.34 8.33
N TYR A 356 -2.94 -19.61 8.46
CA TYR A 356 -1.70 -20.13 9.00
C TYR A 356 -1.24 -19.24 10.16
N VAL A 357 -1.14 -19.81 11.35
CA VAL A 357 -0.76 -19.13 12.58
C VAL A 357 0.56 -19.68 13.09
N THR A 358 1.53 -18.81 13.36
CA THR A 358 2.84 -19.21 13.90
C THR A 358 3.27 -18.32 15.05
N THR A 359 4.04 -18.90 15.98
CA THR A 359 4.78 -18.13 17.00
C THR A 359 6.02 -17.44 16.44
N SER A 360 6.32 -17.62 15.16
CA SER A 360 7.54 -17.16 14.51
C SER A 360 7.24 -16.18 13.36
N PHE A 361 8.01 -16.23 12.29
CA PHE A 361 7.88 -15.37 11.13
C PHE A 361 7.89 -16.17 9.82
N PHE A 362 7.25 -15.63 8.80
CA PHE A 362 7.26 -16.19 7.45
C PHE A 362 8.48 -15.67 6.69
N SER A 363 9.23 -16.58 6.07
CA SER A 363 10.34 -16.17 5.20
C SER A 363 9.85 -15.35 4.01
N GLU A 364 10.73 -14.53 3.42
CA GLU A 364 10.41 -13.76 2.21
C GLU A 364 9.93 -14.67 1.07
N ALA A 365 10.54 -15.83 0.90
CA ALA A 365 10.14 -16.81 -0.12
C ALA A 365 8.70 -17.27 0.07
N VAL A 366 8.29 -17.58 1.31
CA VAL A 366 6.93 -17.99 1.66
C VAL A 366 5.92 -16.87 1.38
N GLN A 367 6.23 -15.64 1.78
CA GLN A 367 5.36 -14.52 1.54
C GLN A 367 5.17 -14.27 0.04
N ARG A 368 6.26 -14.35 -0.76
CA ARG A 368 6.19 -14.23 -2.22
C ARG A 368 5.35 -15.34 -2.83
N GLU A 369 5.57 -16.60 -2.47
CA GLU A 369 4.81 -17.75 -2.97
C GLU A 369 3.30 -17.57 -2.74
N VAL A 370 2.89 -17.21 -1.53
CA VAL A 370 1.47 -16.97 -1.20
C VAL A 370 0.88 -15.86 -2.06
N HIS A 371 1.64 -14.80 -2.32
CA HIS A 371 1.17 -13.66 -3.09
C HIS A 371 1.21 -13.89 -4.60
N ASP A 372 2.32 -14.41 -5.12
CA ASP A 372 2.53 -14.59 -6.57
C ASP A 372 1.54 -15.62 -7.14
N ASP A 373 1.27 -16.68 -6.39
CA ASP A 373 0.31 -17.71 -6.75
C ASP A 373 -1.14 -17.36 -6.32
N GLN A 374 -1.33 -16.19 -5.71
CA GLN A 374 -2.65 -15.70 -5.25
C GLN A 374 -3.39 -16.71 -4.36
N TYR A 375 -2.66 -17.42 -3.52
CA TYR A 375 -3.26 -18.37 -2.61
C TYR A 375 -4.16 -17.67 -1.59
N PRO A 376 -5.42 -18.11 -1.43
CA PRO A 376 -6.34 -17.52 -0.47
C PRO A 376 -6.00 -17.96 0.96
N VAL A 377 -4.85 -17.51 1.48
CA VAL A 377 -4.32 -17.88 2.80
C VAL A 377 -4.05 -16.63 3.64
N LEU A 378 -4.63 -16.62 4.84
CA LEU A 378 -4.35 -15.63 5.88
C LEU A 378 -3.09 -16.04 6.66
N LEU A 379 -2.13 -15.14 6.77
CA LEU A 379 -0.87 -15.39 7.49
C LEU A 379 -0.85 -14.57 8.80
N LEU A 380 -0.84 -15.22 9.95
CA LEU A 380 -0.69 -14.59 11.27
C LEU A 380 0.67 -14.94 11.86
N ASN A 381 1.59 -13.98 11.85
CA ASN A 381 2.94 -14.11 12.38
C ASN A 381 3.00 -13.86 13.89
N GLY A 382 4.18 -14.03 14.50
CA GLY A 382 4.38 -13.91 15.94
C GLY A 382 3.99 -12.55 16.52
N ALA A 383 4.29 -11.44 15.83
CA ALA A 383 3.90 -10.11 16.27
C ALA A 383 2.37 -9.92 16.25
N GLY A 384 1.73 -10.36 15.18
CA GLY A 384 0.27 -10.34 15.06
C GLY A 384 -0.40 -11.24 16.10
N LEU A 385 0.14 -12.45 16.32
CA LEU A 385 -0.34 -13.38 17.35
C LEU A 385 -0.26 -12.74 18.75
N ALA A 386 0.88 -12.15 19.11
CA ALA A 386 1.04 -11.47 20.40
C ALA A 386 0.05 -10.31 20.58
N ALA A 387 -0.22 -9.55 19.53
CA ALA A 387 -1.19 -8.46 19.55
C ALA A 387 -2.61 -8.97 19.77
N GLU A 388 -3.04 -10.02 19.04
CA GLU A 388 -4.38 -10.60 19.23
C GLU A 388 -4.53 -11.26 20.62
N VAL A 389 -3.52 -11.96 21.12
CA VAL A 389 -3.53 -12.54 22.46
C VAL A 389 -3.61 -11.46 23.53
N THR A 390 -2.86 -10.37 23.40
CA THR A 390 -2.95 -9.24 24.34
C THR A 390 -4.36 -8.63 24.35
N LYS A 391 -4.95 -8.41 23.19
CA LYS A 391 -6.32 -7.91 23.03
C LYS A 391 -7.35 -8.82 23.68
N LEU A 392 -7.27 -10.12 23.42
CA LEU A 392 -8.17 -11.14 23.99
C LEU A 392 -8.03 -11.24 25.50
N ARG A 393 -6.81 -11.25 26.01
CA ARG A 393 -6.50 -11.25 27.45
C ARG A 393 -7.15 -10.06 28.17
N LEU A 394 -6.97 -8.85 27.62
CA LEU A 394 -7.53 -7.63 28.19
C LEU A 394 -9.06 -7.64 28.14
N ALA A 395 -9.65 -8.03 27.02
CA ALA A 395 -11.10 -8.13 26.85
C ALA A 395 -11.73 -9.17 27.81
N GLY A 396 -11.01 -10.27 28.09
CA GLY A 396 -11.43 -11.29 29.04
C GLY A 396 -11.15 -10.98 30.51
N GLY A 397 -10.46 -9.86 30.81
CA GLY A 397 -10.15 -9.44 32.18
C GLY A 397 -9.08 -10.30 32.89
N PHE A 398 -8.26 -11.05 32.14
CA PHE A 398 -7.20 -11.87 32.71
C PHE A 398 -6.00 -11.03 33.16
N ALA A 399 -5.51 -11.29 34.38
CA ALA A 399 -4.42 -10.52 35.00
C ALA A 399 -3.08 -10.77 34.30
N SER A 400 -2.82 -11.97 33.80
CA SER A 400 -1.58 -12.32 33.10
C SER A 400 -1.83 -13.12 31.82
N THR A 401 -0.80 -13.20 30.98
CA THR A 401 -0.83 -14.03 29.76
C THR A 401 -0.93 -15.51 30.12
N GLU A 402 -0.21 -15.97 31.12
CA GLU A 402 -0.21 -17.35 31.57
C GLU A 402 -1.60 -17.80 32.03
N GLN A 403 -2.27 -16.98 32.86
CA GLN A 403 -3.65 -17.24 33.27
C GLN A 403 -4.62 -17.38 32.10
N PHE A 404 -4.46 -16.51 31.09
CA PHE A 404 -5.26 -16.60 29.88
C PHE A 404 -4.98 -17.88 29.09
N LEU A 405 -3.69 -18.27 28.94
CA LEU A 405 -3.30 -19.49 28.24
C LEU A 405 -3.80 -20.76 28.97
N GLU A 406 -3.74 -20.79 30.29
CA GLU A 406 -4.28 -21.88 31.12
C GLU A 406 -5.80 -22.05 30.91
N HIS A 407 -6.51 -20.91 30.84
CA HIS A 407 -7.96 -20.93 30.58
C HIS A 407 -8.29 -21.51 29.19
N ILE A 408 -7.53 -21.12 28.13
CA ILE A 408 -7.73 -21.65 26.79
C ILE A 408 -7.38 -23.14 26.70
N ASP A 409 -6.30 -23.57 27.38
CA ASP A 409 -5.82 -24.95 27.40
C ASP A 409 -6.77 -25.90 28.12
N ALA A 410 -7.50 -25.41 29.13
CA ALA A 410 -8.42 -26.23 29.92
C ALA A 410 -9.55 -26.83 29.06
N ASP A 411 -10.01 -26.08 28.05
CA ASP A 411 -11.11 -26.50 27.18
C ASP A 411 -10.65 -27.20 25.88
N TYR A 412 -9.36 -27.52 25.75
CA TYR A 412 -8.80 -28.06 24.51
C TYR A 412 -9.52 -29.34 24.05
N GLU A 413 -9.66 -30.35 24.94
CA GLU A 413 -10.24 -31.65 24.59
C GLU A 413 -11.72 -31.55 24.16
N ALA A 414 -12.45 -30.59 24.70
CA ALA A 414 -13.84 -30.36 24.38
C ALA A 414 -14.03 -29.77 22.95
N GLN A 415 -12.97 -29.14 22.43
CA GLN A 415 -12.99 -28.53 21.10
C GLN A 415 -12.56 -29.49 19.98
N VAL A 416 -11.98 -30.66 20.33
CA VAL A 416 -11.49 -31.62 19.33
C VAL A 416 -12.62 -32.45 18.74
N SER A 417 -12.68 -32.51 17.41
CA SER A 417 -13.71 -33.26 16.68
C SER A 417 -13.13 -33.96 15.46
N SER A 418 -13.79 -35.04 15.01
CA SER A 418 -13.48 -35.76 13.78
C SER A 418 -14.47 -35.43 12.65
N ARG A 419 -15.23 -34.35 12.78
CA ARG A 419 -16.18 -33.87 11.77
C ARG A 419 -15.46 -33.43 10.50
N ARG A 420 -16.14 -33.51 9.37
CA ARG A 420 -15.60 -33.03 8.09
C ARG A 420 -15.64 -31.51 8.03
N PRO A 421 -14.62 -30.83 7.49
CA PRO A 421 -14.58 -29.36 7.45
C PRO A 421 -15.84 -28.70 6.86
N GLU A 422 -16.48 -29.35 5.86
CA GLU A 422 -17.70 -28.83 5.23
C GLU A 422 -18.88 -28.69 6.18
N GLU A 423 -18.90 -29.45 7.26
CA GLU A 423 -20.02 -29.46 8.21
C GLU A 423 -20.14 -28.13 8.98
N VAL A 424 -19.08 -27.31 8.99
CA VAL A 424 -19.14 -25.95 9.58
C VAL A 424 -20.13 -25.04 8.83
N LEU A 425 -20.44 -25.37 7.59
CA LEU A 425 -21.43 -24.61 6.80
C LEU A 425 -22.87 -24.78 7.27
N TRP A 426 -23.13 -25.80 8.08
CA TRP A 426 -24.46 -26.13 8.58
C TRP A 426 -24.76 -25.64 10.01
N GLU A 427 -23.72 -25.05 10.65
CA GLU A 427 -23.85 -24.38 11.95
C GLU A 427 -24.26 -22.87 11.80
#